data_4441b90203b82f0e4b7968c86f68f5a6
#
_entry.id   4441b90203b82f0e4b7968c86f68f5a6
#
_cell.length_a   1.000
_cell.length_b   1.000
_cell.length_c   1.000
_cell.angle_alpha   90.00
_cell.angle_beta   90.00
_cell.angle_gamma   90.00
#
_symmetry.space_group_name_H-M   'P 1'
#
loop_
_entity.id
_entity.type
_entity.pdbx_description
1 polymer ?
#
loop_
_entity_poly.entity_id
_entity_poly.type
_entity_poly.pdbx_seq_one_letter_code
_entity_poly.pdbx_strand_id
1 'polypeptide(L)'
;VPQTKERPTTALTGAHHAPRDYAQTPVNVYWEITRACALACRHCRAEAVPLADPLQLTFDEGVEFLRQIPEFGKPMPQLILTGGDPLARPDLYELIDEARRLGIGVSITPAATPALTREVLVKLRQHGVEGLGLSLDGSRAELHDAIRGVPGTFDRTMDAMRWAREIGMPLQVNTLAAAETADDIPAVYELLKSVGVARWSLFFLISVGRGKVLQPLSPEDGEELMGWVYRTSKIAPFVVATTEAPSYRRVALEKMRAEGLTAEEIKRSSAYRGFGIRDGHGIVFVSHTGEICPAGFLPLVVGNIRQDRLVDIYRNSQDFKALHDPSHFEGRCGECQYHAICGGSRARAFEATGNPLASDPFCTHEPRLRA
;
A
#
# COMPACT_ATOMS: atom_id res chain seq x y z
N VAL A 1 3.89 31.99 -25.49
CA VAL A 1 4.01 30.53 -25.44
C VAL A 1 4.45 30.19 -24.02
N PRO A 2 3.65 29.52 -23.16
CA PRO A 2 4.09 29.16 -21.84
C PRO A 2 5.02 27.93 -21.93
N GLN A 3 6.20 28.06 -21.36
CA GLN A 3 7.17 26.99 -21.21
C GLN A 3 6.57 25.87 -20.31
N THR A 4 6.48 24.67 -20.85
CA THR A 4 6.13 23.45 -20.11
C THR A 4 7.23 23.19 -19.08
N LYS A 5 6.92 23.40 -17.80
CA LYS A 5 7.78 22.97 -16.69
C LYS A 5 7.88 21.43 -16.73
N GLU A 6 9.09 20.94 -16.96
CA GLU A 6 9.41 19.53 -16.82
C GLU A 6 9.00 19.02 -15.44
N ARG A 7 8.27 17.91 -15.40
CA ARG A 7 7.91 17.22 -14.15
C ARG A 7 9.19 16.75 -13.47
N PRO A 8 9.35 16.94 -12.15
CA PRO A 8 10.48 16.36 -11.46
C PRO A 8 10.34 14.83 -11.48
N THR A 9 11.14 14.19 -12.31
CA THR A 9 11.32 12.74 -12.37
C THR A 9 12.20 12.34 -11.20
N THR A 10 11.63 12.07 -10.04
CA THR A 10 12.38 11.55 -8.88
C THR A 10 11.89 10.18 -8.48
N ALA A 11 12.76 9.25 -8.56
CA ALA A 11 13.10 7.98 -7.89
C ALA A 11 12.02 7.01 -7.36
N LEU A 12 10.71 7.33 -7.41
CA LEU A 12 9.63 6.34 -7.21
C LEU A 12 9.03 5.88 -8.55
N THR A 13 9.53 6.39 -9.68
CA THR A 13 9.24 5.87 -11.00
C THR A 13 10.26 4.79 -11.29
N GLY A 14 9.92 3.54 -11.03
CA GLY A 14 10.75 2.41 -11.40
C GLY A 14 11.23 2.54 -12.85
N ALA A 15 12.55 2.36 -13.03
CA ALA A 15 13.17 2.20 -14.33
C ALA A 15 12.34 1.26 -15.21
N HIS A 16 12.41 1.38 -16.54
CA HIS A 16 11.81 0.45 -17.48
C HIS A 16 12.35 -0.97 -17.22
N HIS A 17 11.72 -1.65 -16.25
CA HIS A 17 12.03 -3.06 -15.99
C HIS A 17 11.30 -3.91 -17.03
N ALA A 18 11.93 -5.02 -17.42
CA ALA A 18 11.27 -6.09 -18.16
C ALA A 18 9.91 -6.42 -17.50
N PRO A 19 8.89 -6.83 -18.27
CA PRO A 19 7.60 -7.21 -17.72
C PRO A 19 7.82 -8.18 -16.54
N ARG A 20 7.38 -7.77 -15.34
CA ARG A 20 7.48 -8.61 -14.14
C ARG A 20 6.36 -9.63 -14.17
N ASP A 21 6.70 -10.89 -14.00
CA ASP A 21 5.73 -11.92 -13.69
C ASP A 21 5.38 -11.86 -12.20
N TYR A 22 4.22 -11.31 -11.88
CA TYR A 22 3.78 -11.15 -10.49
C TYR A 22 3.46 -12.47 -9.80
N ALA A 23 3.27 -13.57 -10.52
CA ALA A 23 3.14 -14.90 -9.94
C ALA A 23 4.49 -15.48 -9.48
N GLN A 24 5.60 -14.99 -10.05
CA GLN A 24 6.94 -15.44 -9.70
C GLN A 24 7.69 -14.50 -8.75
N THR A 25 7.42 -13.19 -8.87
CA THR A 25 8.18 -12.17 -8.12
C THR A 25 7.24 -11.03 -7.70
N PRO A 26 7.04 -10.78 -6.40
CA PRO A 26 6.26 -9.65 -5.93
C PRO A 26 6.96 -8.33 -6.27
N VAL A 27 6.19 -7.25 -6.35
CA VAL A 27 6.71 -5.87 -6.42
C VAL A 27 7.20 -5.44 -5.05
N ASN A 28 6.36 -5.72 -4.04
CA ASN A 28 6.62 -5.34 -2.66
C ASN A 28 6.52 -6.55 -1.73
N VAL A 29 7.47 -6.61 -0.81
CA VAL A 29 7.41 -7.41 0.41
C VAL A 29 7.13 -6.45 1.56
N TYR A 30 5.97 -6.55 2.19
CA TYR A 30 5.64 -5.79 3.39
C TYR A 30 6.04 -6.59 4.61
N TRP A 31 6.81 -5.99 5.50
CA TRP A 31 7.15 -6.60 6.79
C TRP A 31 6.63 -5.73 7.93
N GLU A 32 5.67 -6.26 8.67
CA GLU A 32 5.23 -5.70 9.95
C GLU A 32 6.27 -6.06 11.01
N ILE A 33 7.28 -5.19 11.19
CA ILE A 33 8.44 -5.54 12.02
C ILE A 33 8.15 -5.51 13.52
N THR A 34 7.04 -4.88 13.92
CA THR A 34 6.54 -4.81 15.30
C THR A 34 5.07 -4.41 15.32
N ARG A 35 4.34 -4.76 16.39
CA ARG A 35 3.01 -4.21 16.70
C ARG A 35 3.07 -3.06 17.72
N ALA A 36 4.24 -2.77 18.29
CA ALA A 36 4.39 -1.66 19.22
C ALA A 36 4.10 -0.31 18.54
N CYS A 37 3.24 0.51 19.16
CA CYS A 37 2.90 1.84 18.66
C CYS A 37 2.32 2.70 19.79
N ALA A 38 2.67 3.97 19.82
CA ALA A 38 2.13 4.95 20.76
C ALA A 38 0.80 5.59 20.27
N LEU A 39 0.33 5.25 19.05
CA LEU A 39 -0.95 5.74 18.52
C LEU A 39 -2.09 4.75 18.76
N ALA A 40 -3.33 5.28 18.80
CA ALA A 40 -4.56 4.51 18.98
C ALA A 40 -5.50 4.59 17.78
N CYS A 41 -4.96 4.56 16.57
CA CYS A 41 -5.70 4.77 15.32
C CYS A 41 -6.95 3.88 15.23
N ARG A 42 -8.09 4.47 14.89
CA ARG A 42 -9.38 3.78 14.80
C ARG A 42 -9.43 2.75 13.67
N HIS A 43 -8.68 2.98 12.58
CA HIS A 43 -8.59 2.09 11.41
C HIS A 43 -7.38 1.13 11.46
N CYS A 44 -6.71 0.98 12.61
CA CYS A 44 -5.48 0.20 12.70
C CYS A 44 -5.69 -1.27 12.35
N ARG A 45 -5.16 -1.68 11.21
CA ARG A 45 -5.16 -3.07 10.74
C ARG A 45 -4.40 -4.00 11.71
N ALA A 46 -3.25 -3.54 12.19
CA ALA A 46 -2.36 -4.33 13.06
C ALA A 46 -2.87 -4.46 14.50
N GLU A 47 -3.95 -3.75 14.88
CA GLU A 47 -4.39 -3.66 16.27
C GLU A 47 -3.23 -3.35 17.22
N ALA A 48 -2.41 -2.37 16.80
CA ALA A 48 -1.17 -2.01 17.47
C ALA A 48 -1.37 -1.76 18.97
N VAL A 49 -0.40 -2.16 19.75
CA VAL A 49 -0.37 -2.10 21.22
C VAL A 49 0.85 -1.31 21.70
N PRO A 50 0.88 -0.80 22.94
CA PRO A 50 2.01 0.02 23.41
C PRO A 50 3.36 -0.70 23.50
N LEU A 51 3.35 -2.02 23.69
CA LEU A 51 4.56 -2.83 23.92
C LEU A 51 4.74 -3.83 22.76
N ALA A 52 6.01 -4.18 22.52
CA ALA A 52 6.36 -5.21 21.55
C ALA A 52 5.80 -6.58 21.98
N ASP A 53 5.37 -7.37 21.01
CA ASP A 53 4.97 -8.75 21.23
C ASP A 53 6.21 -9.59 21.60
N PRO A 54 6.18 -10.39 22.69
CA PRO A 54 7.30 -11.24 23.06
C PRO A 54 7.63 -12.32 22.01
N LEU A 55 6.68 -12.65 21.12
CA LEU A 55 6.86 -13.58 20.01
C LEU A 55 7.33 -12.90 18.72
N GLN A 56 7.58 -11.59 18.77
CA GLN A 56 8.14 -10.85 17.63
C GLN A 56 9.45 -11.49 17.17
N LEU A 57 9.66 -11.52 15.86
CA LEU A 57 10.91 -12.03 15.28
C LEU A 57 12.12 -11.34 15.92
N THR A 58 13.07 -12.14 16.38
CA THR A 58 14.36 -11.65 16.85
C THR A 58 15.16 -11.01 15.73
N PHE A 59 16.28 -10.35 16.06
CA PHE A 59 17.18 -9.82 15.04
C PHE A 59 17.66 -10.89 14.07
N ASP A 60 18.12 -12.03 14.58
CA ASP A 60 18.65 -13.13 13.76
C ASP A 60 17.59 -13.74 12.85
N GLU A 61 16.37 -13.94 13.35
CA GLU A 61 15.23 -14.39 12.53
C GLU A 61 14.87 -13.36 11.45
N GLY A 62 14.93 -12.08 11.79
CA GLY A 62 14.73 -10.99 10.82
C GLY A 62 15.80 -10.99 9.72
N VAL A 63 17.07 -11.18 10.08
CA VAL A 63 18.17 -11.31 9.12
C VAL A 63 17.98 -12.54 8.21
N GLU A 64 17.57 -13.67 8.76
CA GLU A 64 17.30 -14.88 7.98
C GLU A 64 16.13 -14.68 7.00
N PHE A 65 15.08 -13.97 7.44
CA PHE A 65 14.00 -13.56 6.55
C PHE A 65 14.51 -12.65 5.42
N LEU A 66 15.32 -11.63 5.74
CA LEU A 66 15.85 -10.71 4.73
C LEU A 66 16.69 -11.43 3.66
N ARG A 67 17.43 -12.48 4.03
CA ARG A 67 18.23 -13.30 3.09
C ARG A 67 17.37 -14.01 2.04
N GLN A 68 16.10 -14.25 2.30
CA GLN A 68 15.19 -14.90 1.35
C GLN A 68 14.68 -13.95 0.25
N ILE A 69 14.66 -12.63 0.47
CA ILE A 69 14.13 -11.67 -0.51
C ILE A 69 14.92 -11.67 -1.83
N PRO A 70 16.28 -11.69 -1.85
CA PRO A 70 17.04 -11.79 -3.09
C PRO A 70 16.79 -13.06 -3.93
N GLU A 71 16.27 -14.12 -3.33
CA GLU A 71 15.97 -15.38 -4.02
C GLU A 71 14.80 -15.27 -5.00
N PHE A 72 13.97 -14.21 -4.88
CA PHE A 72 12.99 -13.89 -5.93
C PHE A 72 13.64 -13.54 -7.27
N GLY A 73 14.92 -13.15 -7.26
CA GLY A 73 15.64 -12.75 -8.46
C GLY A 73 15.42 -11.29 -8.84
N LYS A 74 15.64 -10.96 -10.11
CA LYS A 74 15.50 -9.59 -10.63
C LYS A 74 14.29 -9.49 -11.56
N PRO A 75 13.55 -8.36 -11.51
CA PRO A 75 13.76 -7.22 -10.62
C PRO A 75 13.43 -7.58 -9.18
N MET A 76 14.36 -7.25 -8.25
CA MET A 76 14.19 -7.56 -6.82
C MET A 76 12.96 -6.84 -6.23
N PRO A 77 12.21 -7.49 -5.32
CA PRO A 77 11.14 -6.82 -4.58
C PRO A 77 11.65 -5.66 -3.73
N GLN A 78 10.82 -4.62 -3.59
CA GLN A 78 11.04 -3.56 -2.61
C GLN A 78 10.58 -4.05 -1.24
N LEU A 79 11.40 -3.86 -0.21
CA LEU A 79 11.01 -4.09 1.18
C LEU A 79 10.31 -2.85 1.73
N ILE A 80 9.12 -3.01 2.28
CA ILE A 80 8.38 -1.97 2.97
C ILE A 80 8.32 -2.31 4.45
N LEU A 81 9.08 -1.61 5.26
CA LEU A 81 9.03 -1.75 6.71
C LEU A 81 7.81 -1.01 7.26
N THR A 82 6.93 -1.76 7.89
CA THR A 82 5.67 -1.27 8.47
C THR A 82 5.47 -1.88 9.86
N GLY A 83 4.31 -1.67 10.46
CA GLY A 83 3.98 -2.27 11.74
C GLY A 83 2.95 -1.49 12.51
N GLY A 84 3.09 -1.48 13.82
CA GLY A 84 2.57 -0.43 14.67
C GLY A 84 3.32 0.86 14.37
N ASP A 85 4.51 1.01 14.96
CA ASP A 85 5.48 2.04 14.58
C ASP A 85 6.85 1.37 14.43
N PRO A 86 7.42 1.30 13.22
CA PRO A 86 8.75 0.73 13.02
C PRO A 86 9.83 1.35 13.87
N LEU A 87 9.69 2.63 14.26
CA LEU A 87 10.64 3.32 15.15
C LEU A 87 10.63 2.81 16.59
N ALA A 88 9.60 2.04 16.97
CA ALA A 88 9.56 1.38 18.27
C ALA A 88 10.42 0.11 18.34
N ARG A 89 10.96 -0.36 17.22
CA ARG A 89 11.82 -1.53 17.16
C ARG A 89 13.29 -1.13 17.42
N PRO A 90 13.95 -1.68 18.44
CA PRO A 90 15.27 -1.20 18.87
C PRO A 90 16.39 -1.50 17.86
N ASP A 91 16.33 -2.63 17.14
CA ASP A 91 17.29 -3.10 16.14
C ASP A 91 16.91 -2.70 14.70
N LEU A 92 16.07 -1.65 14.55
CA LEU A 92 15.58 -1.17 13.25
C LEU A 92 16.72 -0.84 12.28
N TYR A 93 17.71 -0.09 12.74
CA TYR A 93 18.77 0.42 11.87
C TYR A 93 19.69 -0.70 11.39
N GLU A 94 19.99 -1.66 12.26
CA GLU A 94 20.79 -2.84 11.95
C GLU A 94 20.07 -3.74 10.91
N LEU A 95 18.75 -3.88 11.03
CA LEU A 95 17.94 -4.59 10.02
C LEU A 95 17.91 -3.85 8.67
N ILE A 96 17.84 -2.52 8.67
CA ILE A 96 17.94 -1.73 7.45
C ILE A 96 19.32 -1.92 6.80
N ASP A 97 20.40 -1.84 7.57
CA ASP A 97 21.76 -2.04 7.07
C ASP A 97 21.93 -3.41 6.45
N GLU A 98 21.40 -4.46 7.09
CA GLU A 98 21.45 -5.81 6.55
C GLU A 98 20.65 -5.95 5.23
N ALA A 99 19.45 -5.38 5.17
CA ALA A 99 18.67 -5.35 3.93
C ALA A 99 19.43 -4.63 2.80
N ARG A 100 20.05 -3.49 3.11
CA ARG A 100 20.86 -2.74 2.12
C ARG A 100 22.11 -3.49 1.69
N ARG A 101 22.78 -4.19 2.61
CA ARG A 101 23.92 -5.06 2.31
C ARG A 101 23.55 -6.18 1.32
N LEU A 102 22.33 -6.70 1.43
CA LEU A 102 21.76 -7.70 0.51
C LEU A 102 21.29 -7.10 -0.83
N GLY A 103 21.40 -5.78 -1.01
CA GLY A 103 20.96 -5.06 -2.21
C GLY A 103 19.46 -4.82 -2.29
N ILE A 104 18.72 -5.01 -1.19
CA ILE A 104 17.28 -4.80 -1.12
C ILE A 104 16.99 -3.31 -1.01
N GLY A 105 16.10 -2.77 -1.84
CA GLY A 105 15.54 -1.43 -1.69
C GLY A 105 14.63 -1.38 -0.47
N VAL A 106 14.78 -0.35 0.40
CA VAL A 106 14.02 -0.22 1.65
C VAL A 106 13.22 1.07 1.66
N SER A 107 11.92 0.95 1.93
CA SER A 107 11.05 2.06 2.32
C SER A 107 10.45 1.81 3.70
N ILE A 108 10.04 2.86 4.40
CA ILE A 108 9.53 2.76 5.77
C ILE A 108 8.25 3.57 5.94
N THR A 109 7.31 3.06 6.76
CA THR A 109 6.04 3.74 7.07
C THR A 109 5.88 3.93 8.58
N PRO A 110 6.60 4.87 9.20
CA PRO A 110 6.50 5.13 10.63
C PRO A 110 5.19 5.82 10.98
N ALA A 111 4.80 5.71 12.25
CA ALA A 111 3.75 6.52 12.82
C ALA A 111 4.29 7.92 13.18
N ALA A 112 3.44 8.96 13.07
CA ALA A 112 3.82 10.32 13.47
C ALA A 112 3.75 10.48 15.01
N THR A 113 4.57 9.70 15.71
CA THR A 113 4.78 9.75 17.15
C THR A 113 5.87 10.78 17.51
N PRO A 114 6.06 11.14 18.78
CA PRO A 114 7.19 11.98 19.20
C PRO A 114 8.58 11.40 18.85
N ALA A 115 8.67 10.10 18.56
CA ALA A 115 9.91 9.47 18.11
C ALA A 115 10.31 9.87 16.68
N LEU A 116 9.37 10.31 15.86
CA LEU A 116 9.63 10.73 14.47
C LEU A 116 10.11 12.18 14.46
N THR A 117 11.42 12.37 14.54
CA THR A 117 12.06 13.69 14.49
C THR A 117 12.81 13.90 13.18
N ARG A 118 13.26 15.14 12.94
CA ARG A 118 14.09 15.46 11.78
C ARG A 118 15.40 14.65 11.77
N GLU A 119 16.03 14.50 12.93
CA GLU A 119 17.28 13.75 13.11
C GLU A 119 17.07 12.26 12.78
N VAL A 120 15.95 11.70 13.19
CA VAL A 120 15.57 10.31 12.86
C VAL A 120 15.39 10.15 11.34
N LEU A 121 14.74 11.09 10.66
CA LEU A 121 14.61 11.03 9.19
C LEU A 121 15.97 11.11 8.49
N VAL A 122 16.87 11.99 8.98
CA VAL A 122 18.25 12.07 8.48
C VAL A 122 18.99 10.75 8.68
N LYS A 123 18.87 10.16 9.87
CA LYS A 123 19.48 8.86 10.20
C LYS A 123 18.96 7.74 9.33
N LEU A 124 17.64 7.63 9.13
CA LEU A 124 17.03 6.64 8.24
C LEU A 124 17.59 6.76 6.82
N ARG A 125 17.74 7.99 6.30
CA ARG A 125 18.33 8.20 4.99
C ARG A 125 19.81 7.81 4.93
N GLN A 126 20.59 8.07 5.97
CA GLN A 126 22.00 7.66 6.06
C GLN A 126 22.15 6.14 6.05
N HIS A 127 21.21 5.39 6.65
CA HIS A 127 21.13 3.93 6.59
C HIS A 127 20.57 3.40 5.27
N GLY A 128 20.25 4.28 4.30
CA GLY A 128 19.87 3.89 2.94
C GLY A 128 18.38 3.67 2.73
N VAL A 129 17.51 4.20 3.59
CA VAL A 129 16.06 4.25 3.32
C VAL A 129 15.79 5.14 2.11
N GLU A 130 15.08 4.60 1.13
CA GLU A 130 14.83 5.22 -0.18
C GLU A 130 13.51 5.99 -0.24
N GLY A 131 12.54 5.65 0.61
CA GLY A 131 11.22 6.26 0.61
C GLY A 131 10.57 6.25 1.99
N LEU A 132 9.81 7.31 2.26
CA LEU A 132 9.03 7.49 3.47
C LEU A 132 7.54 7.45 3.13
N GLY A 133 6.77 6.65 3.88
CA GLY A 133 5.31 6.68 3.86
C GLY A 133 4.79 7.34 5.14
N LEU A 134 3.96 8.36 5.01
CA LEU A 134 3.26 8.98 6.13
C LEU A 134 1.76 8.93 5.89
N SER A 135 0.99 8.95 6.96
CA SER A 135 -0.46 8.96 6.85
C SER A 135 -1.04 10.32 7.22
N LEU A 136 -1.96 10.82 6.39
CA LEU A 136 -2.69 12.05 6.61
C LEU A 136 -4.18 11.80 6.29
N ASP A 137 -5.01 11.65 7.33
CA ASP A 137 -6.43 11.27 7.20
C ASP A 137 -7.40 12.43 7.39
N GLY A 138 -6.91 13.64 7.30
CA GLY A 138 -7.73 14.86 7.35
C GLY A 138 -6.88 16.07 6.98
N SER A 139 -7.52 17.10 6.42
CA SER A 139 -6.89 18.35 6.02
C SER A 139 -6.58 19.29 7.19
N ARG A 140 -7.07 18.98 8.39
CA ARG A 140 -6.91 19.73 9.64
C ARG A 140 -6.84 18.82 10.84
N ALA A 141 -6.34 19.35 11.96
CA ALA A 141 -6.04 18.58 13.17
C ALA A 141 -7.26 17.81 13.71
N GLU A 142 -8.44 18.45 13.76
CA GLU A 142 -9.64 17.84 14.31
C GLU A 142 -10.02 16.54 13.59
N LEU A 143 -9.93 16.53 12.27
CA LEU A 143 -10.28 15.35 11.47
C LEU A 143 -9.20 14.27 11.55
N HIS A 144 -7.94 14.67 11.36
CA HIS A 144 -6.83 13.74 11.38
C HIS A 144 -6.64 13.07 12.74
N ASP A 145 -6.61 13.86 13.81
CA ASP A 145 -6.38 13.37 15.17
C ASP A 145 -7.55 12.48 15.65
N ALA A 146 -8.80 12.77 15.22
CA ALA A 146 -9.94 11.91 15.50
C ALA A 146 -9.78 10.49 14.92
N ILE A 147 -9.16 10.34 13.74
CA ILE A 147 -8.87 9.03 13.15
C ILE A 147 -7.65 8.39 13.81
N ARG A 148 -6.61 9.18 14.12
CA ARG A 148 -5.36 8.69 14.74
C ARG A 148 -5.49 8.38 16.23
N GLY A 149 -6.53 8.90 16.90
CA GLY A 149 -6.84 8.66 18.30
C GLY A 149 -5.87 9.33 19.29
N VAL A 150 -4.99 10.23 18.83
CA VAL A 150 -4.01 10.95 19.66
C VAL A 150 -3.88 12.39 19.20
N PRO A 151 -4.23 13.38 20.06
CA PRO A 151 -4.10 14.79 19.75
C PRO A 151 -2.67 15.21 19.36
N GLY A 152 -2.57 16.18 18.43
CA GLY A 152 -1.30 16.71 17.95
C GLY A 152 -0.59 15.81 16.94
N THR A 153 -1.23 14.73 16.48
CA THR A 153 -0.67 13.87 15.43
C THR A 153 -0.63 14.57 14.08
N PHE A 154 -1.62 15.44 13.81
CA PHE A 154 -1.64 16.26 12.59
C PHE A 154 -0.39 17.13 12.48
N ASP A 155 -0.08 17.91 13.49
CA ASP A 155 1.05 18.83 13.47
C ASP A 155 2.38 18.07 13.32
N ARG A 156 2.54 16.96 14.03
CA ARG A 156 3.72 16.09 13.89
C ARG A 156 3.84 15.50 12.49
N THR A 157 2.70 15.13 11.87
CA THR A 157 2.69 14.63 10.49
C THR A 157 3.10 15.73 9.51
N MET A 158 2.59 16.94 9.68
CA MET A 158 2.97 18.09 8.84
C MET A 158 4.45 18.46 9.00
N ASP A 159 4.98 18.43 10.23
CA ASP A 159 6.40 18.65 10.50
C ASP A 159 7.26 17.58 9.83
N ALA A 160 6.91 16.30 9.96
CA ALA A 160 7.64 15.19 9.35
C ALA A 160 7.63 15.29 7.80
N MET A 161 6.50 15.69 7.18
CA MET A 161 6.43 15.94 5.74
C MET A 161 7.36 17.09 5.31
N ARG A 162 7.39 18.19 6.08
CA ARG A 162 8.30 19.31 5.82
C ARG A 162 9.76 18.86 5.90
N TRP A 163 10.15 18.13 6.96
CA TRP A 163 11.51 17.62 7.13
C TRP A 163 11.90 16.64 6.02
N ALA A 164 11.01 15.74 5.63
CA ALA A 164 11.25 14.82 4.50
C ALA A 164 11.59 15.59 3.22
N ARG A 165 10.84 16.66 2.93
CA ARG A 165 11.10 17.53 1.78
C ARG A 165 12.45 18.25 1.89
N GLU A 166 12.77 18.83 3.06
CA GLU A 166 14.03 19.55 3.29
C GLU A 166 15.26 18.66 3.05
N ILE A 167 15.19 17.40 3.52
CA ILE A 167 16.30 16.45 3.33
C ILE A 167 16.25 15.73 1.98
N GLY A 168 15.25 16.03 1.13
CA GLY A 168 15.07 15.40 -0.18
C GLY A 168 14.71 13.92 -0.11
N MET A 169 14.01 13.46 0.93
CA MET A 169 13.51 12.09 1.06
C MET A 169 12.20 11.94 0.28
N PRO A 170 12.11 11.01 -0.69
CA PRO A 170 10.86 10.77 -1.41
C PRO A 170 9.72 10.43 -0.46
N LEU A 171 8.60 11.17 -0.56
CA LEU A 171 7.48 11.07 0.36
C LEU A 171 6.24 10.53 -0.36
N GLN A 172 5.69 9.43 0.16
CA GLN A 172 4.34 8.98 -0.11
C GLN A 172 3.43 9.38 1.05
N VAL A 173 2.26 9.93 0.74
CA VAL A 173 1.22 10.17 1.75
C VAL A 173 0.07 9.21 1.51
N ASN A 174 -0.42 8.60 2.60
CA ASN A 174 -1.55 7.68 2.61
C ASN A 174 -2.73 8.37 3.30
N THR A 175 -3.90 8.32 2.68
CA THR A 175 -5.14 8.89 3.22
C THR A 175 -6.22 7.83 3.25
N LEU A 176 -6.86 7.65 4.39
CA LEU A 176 -8.01 6.76 4.53
C LEU A 176 -9.19 7.28 3.71
N ALA A 177 -9.82 6.41 2.94
CA ALA A 177 -11.08 6.64 2.25
C ALA A 177 -12.17 5.77 2.91
N ALA A 178 -12.94 6.40 3.77
CA ALA A 178 -14.06 5.86 4.53
C ALA A 178 -15.19 6.89 4.59
N ALA A 179 -16.38 6.54 5.06
CA ALA A 179 -17.50 7.47 5.14
C ALA A 179 -17.16 8.73 5.95
N GLU A 180 -16.37 8.57 7.03
CA GLU A 180 -16.00 9.67 7.92
C GLU A 180 -14.94 10.63 7.33
N THR A 181 -14.23 10.22 6.25
CA THR A 181 -13.10 11.01 5.71
C THR A 181 -13.32 11.45 4.27
N ALA A 182 -14.29 10.89 3.57
CA ALA A 182 -14.46 11.07 2.12
C ALA A 182 -14.65 12.53 1.70
N ASP A 183 -15.46 13.27 2.42
CA ASP A 183 -15.78 14.68 2.13
C ASP A 183 -14.55 15.60 2.23
N ASP A 184 -13.57 15.22 3.06
CA ASP A 184 -12.36 16.01 3.28
C ASP A 184 -11.21 15.65 2.29
N ILE A 185 -11.34 14.57 1.51
CA ILE A 185 -10.32 14.12 0.55
C ILE A 185 -9.92 15.22 -0.44
N PRO A 186 -10.84 16.02 -1.02
CA PRO A 186 -10.46 17.13 -1.87
C PRO A 186 -9.62 18.21 -1.16
N ALA A 187 -9.91 18.48 0.11
CA ALA A 187 -9.13 19.44 0.90
C ALA A 187 -7.73 18.89 1.25
N VAL A 188 -7.62 17.58 1.53
CA VAL A 188 -6.32 16.90 1.68
C VAL A 188 -5.49 17.02 0.39
N TYR A 189 -6.12 16.85 -0.79
CA TYR A 189 -5.43 17.03 -2.08
C TYR A 189 -4.82 18.43 -2.22
N GLU A 190 -5.60 19.48 -1.90
CA GLU A 190 -5.11 20.85 -1.94
C GLU A 190 -3.94 21.10 -0.98
N LEU A 191 -4.02 20.54 0.23
CA LEU A 191 -2.95 20.61 1.21
C LEU A 191 -1.66 19.93 0.69
N LEU A 192 -1.78 18.74 0.11
CA LEU A 192 -0.63 17.99 -0.42
C LEU A 192 0.06 18.67 -1.60
N LYS A 193 -0.67 19.47 -2.40
CA LYS A 193 -0.05 20.29 -3.45
C LYS A 193 0.96 21.30 -2.90
N SER A 194 0.68 21.84 -1.72
CA SER A 194 1.59 22.79 -1.06
C SER A 194 2.83 22.13 -0.46
N VAL A 195 2.69 20.88 -0.02
CA VAL A 195 3.77 20.11 0.62
C VAL A 195 4.80 19.61 -0.41
N GLY A 196 4.37 19.21 -1.61
CA GLY A 196 5.26 18.69 -2.64
C GLY A 196 5.62 17.22 -2.43
N VAL A 197 4.60 16.37 -2.26
CA VAL A 197 4.75 14.90 -2.14
C VAL A 197 5.12 14.26 -3.48
N ALA A 198 5.74 13.09 -3.45
CA ALA A 198 6.02 12.31 -4.66
C ALA A 198 4.82 11.45 -5.08
N ARG A 199 4.08 10.94 -4.10
CA ARG A 199 2.93 10.06 -4.29
C ARG A 199 1.88 10.28 -3.22
N TRP A 200 0.61 10.23 -3.62
CA TRP A 200 -0.55 10.16 -2.75
C TRP A 200 -1.33 8.89 -3.02
N SER A 201 -1.61 8.10 -1.99
CA SER A 201 -2.36 6.86 -2.08
C SER A 201 -3.60 6.90 -1.20
N LEU A 202 -4.77 6.75 -1.81
CA LEU A 202 -6.05 6.62 -1.11
C LEU A 202 -6.25 5.17 -0.71
N PHE A 203 -6.32 4.92 0.58
CA PHE A 203 -6.55 3.61 1.18
C PHE A 203 -8.02 3.42 1.45
N PHE A 204 -8.71 2.69 0.59
CA PHE A 204 -10.12 2.36 0.79
C PHE A 204 -10.27 1.38 1.95
N LEU A 205 -11.10 1.73 2.91
CA LEU A 205 -11.26 0.97 4.16
C LEU A 205 -11.57 -0.51 3.88
N ILE A 206 -10.83 -1.38 4.54
CA ILE A 206 -11.18 -2.78 4.77
C ILE A 206 -11.50 -2.93 6.25
N SER A 207 -12.63 -3.55 6.59
CA SER A 207 -13.12 -3.69 7.96
C SER A 207 -12.38 -4.80 8.73
N VAL A 208 -11.04 -4.67 8.82
CA VAL A 208 -10.16 -5.57 9.57
C VAL A 208 -9.55 -4.87 10.78
N GLY A 209 -9.14 -5.63 11.79
CA GLY A 209 -8.60 -5.10 13.03
C GLY A 209 -9.53 -4.05 13.66
N ARG A 210 -8.98 -2.95 14.15
CA ARG A 210 -9.79 -1.83 14.70
C ARG A 210 -10.61 -1.09 13.64
N GLY A 211 -10.29 -1.24 12.35
CA GLY A 211 -11.03 -0.61 11.27
C GLY A 211 -12.52 -1.00 11.21
N LYS A 212 -12.93 -2.07 11.88
CA LYS A 212 -14.32 -2.51 12.02
C LYS A 212 -15.25 -1.48 12.69
N VAL A 213 -14.71 -0.49 13.39
CA VAL A 213 -15.49 0.58 14.04
C VAL A 213 -15.82 1.75 13.11
N LEU A 214 -15.23 1.76 11.92
CA LEU A 214 -15.48 2.78 10.89
C LEU A 214 -16.43 2.24 9.83
N GLN A 215 -17.08 3.15 9.12
CA GLN A 215 -17.97 2.79 8.03
C GLN A 215 -17.24 2.85 6.69
N PRO A 216 -17.23 1.77 5.90
CA PRO A 216 -16.74 1.85 4.52
C PRO A 216 -17.64 2.78 3.70
N LEU A 217 -17.12 3.32 2.61
CA LEU A 217 -17.95 3.97 1.60
C LEU A 217 -18.96 2.98 1.03
N SER A 218 -20.10 3.48 0.55
CA SER A 218 -20.96 2.66 -0.32
C SER A 218 -20.22 2.32 -1.62
N PRO A 219 -20.60 1.24 -2.32
CA PRO A 219 -20.04 0.94 -3.65
C PRO A 219 -20.18 2.10 -4.63
N GLU A 220 -21.30 2.82 -4.60
CA GLU A 220 -21.61 3.97 -5.46
C GLU A 220 -20.71 5.16 -5.15
N ASP A 221 -20.58 5.53 -3.87
CA ASP A 221 -19.68 6.63 -3.43
C ASP A 221 -18.22 6.28 -3.74
N GLY A 222 -17.86 5.01 -3.58
CA GLY A 222 -16.55 4.52 -3.95
C GLY A 222 -16.25 4.63 -5.45
N GLU A 223 -17.23 4.31 -6.29
CA GLU A 223 -17.13 4.46 -7.75
C GLU A 223 -16.98 5.94 -8.13
N GLU A 224 -17.76 6.83 -7.50
CA GLU A 224 -17.68 8.28 -7.73
C GLU A 224 -16.32 8.82 -7.31
N LEU A 225 -15.82 8.43 -6.13
CA LEU A 225 -14.49 8.81 -5.64
C LEU A 225 -13.39 8.31 -6.58
N MET A 226 -13.46 7.08 -7.06
CA MET A 226 -12.50 6.56 -8.05
C MET A 226 -12.55 7.36 -9.36
N GLY A 227 -13.72 7.81 -9.79
CA GLY A 227 -13.90 8.72 -10.91
C GLY A 227 -13.23 10.07 -10.67
N TRP A 228 -13.36 10.62 -9.47
CA TRP A 228 -12.67 11.85 -9.08
C TRP A 228 -11.16 11.66 -9.03
N VAL A 229 -10.68 10.57 -8.44
CA VAL A 229 -9.25 10.20 -8.43
C VAL A 229 -8.67 10.15 -9.84
N TYR A 230 -9.40 9.56 -10.80
CA TYR A 230 -8.97 9.52 -12.20
C TYR A 230 -8.77 10.94 -12.77
N ARG A 231 -9.77 11.82 -12.62
CA ARG A 231 -9.68 13.21 -13.09
C ARG A 231 -8.51 13.96 -12.43
N THR A 232 -8.39 13.83 -11.12
CA THR A 232 -7.33 14.47 -10.32
C THR A 232 -5.95 13.95 -10.70
N SER A 233 -5.79 12.66 -10.98
CA SER A 233 -4.50 12.08 -11.35
C SER A 233 -3.92 12.65 -12.66
N LYS A 234 -4.76 13.23 -13.52
CA LYS A 234 -4.33 13.86 -14.80
C LYS A 234 -3.67 15.21 -14.59
N ILE A 235 -4.03 15.93 -13.53
CA ILE A 235 -3.59 17.30 -13.26
C ILE A 235 -2.72 17.41 -12.01
N ALA A 236 -2.67 16.40 -11.17
CA ALA A 236 -1.87 16.40 -9.96
C ALA A 236 -0.37 16.53 -10.27
N PRO A 237 0.39 17.32 -9.49
CA PRO A 237 1.85 17.44 -9.65
C PRO A 237 2.60 16.21 -9.13
N PHE A 238 1.91 15.23 -8.55
CA PHE A 238 2.42 13.98 -7.99
C PHE A 238 1.60 12.79 -8.48
N VAL A 239 2.09 11.57 -8.23
CA VAL A 239 1.35 10.35 -8.56
C VAL A 239 0.18 10.19 -7.60
N VAL A 240 -1.04 9.99 -8.14
CA VAL A 240 -2.22 9.62 -7.35
C VAL A 240 -2.56 8.16 -7.62
N ALA A 241 -2.78 7.39 -6.55
CA ALA A 241 -3.05 5.97 -6.61
C ALA A 241 -4.12 5.56 -5.59
N THR A 242 -4.61 4.34 -5.72
CA THR A 242 -5.52 3.70 -4.75
C THR A 242 -4.87 2.45 -4.17
N THR A 243 -5.21 2.14 -2.93
CA THR A 243 -4.89 0.88 -2.24
C THR A 243 -6.22 0.28 -1.77
N GLU A 244 -6.36 -1.04 -1.84
CA GLU A 244 -7.59 -1.79 -1.53
C GLU A 244 -8.81 -1.39 -2.40
N ALA A 245 -8.56 -0.75 -3.53
CA ALA A 245 -9.58 -0.47 -4.55
C ALA A 245 -9.04 -0.80 -5.95
N PRO A 246 -8.78 -2.07 -6.27
CA PRO A 246 -8.30 -2.46 -7.60
C PRO A 246 -9.33 -2.16 -8.71
N SER A 247 -10.61 -1.99 -8.38
CA SER A 247 -11.68 -1.52 -9.28
C SER A 247 -11.38 -0.15 -9.91
N TYR A 248 -10.56 0.69 -9.27
CA TYR A 248 -10.05 1.93 -9.88
C TYR A 248 -9.40 1.70 -11.26
N ARG A 249 -8.74 0.55 -11.46
CA ARG A 249 -8.10 0.22 -12.75
C ARG A 249 -9.12 0.05 -13.86
N ARG A 250 -10.28 -0.57 -13.55
CA ARG A 250 -11.41 -0.68 -14.48
C ARG A 250 -11.98 0.70 -14.77
N VAL A 251 -12.29 1.48 -13.72
CA VAL A 251 -12.80 2.85 -13.86
C VAL A 251 -11.89 3.71 -14.73
N ALA A 252 -10.60 3.68 -14.45
CA ALA A 252 -9.61 4.44 -15.23
C ALA A 252 -9.57 3.98 -16.70
N LEU A 253 -9.58 2.66 -16.94
CA LEU A 253 -9.57 2.11 -18.30
C LEU A 253 -10.83 2.49 -19.09
N GLU A 254 -12.01 2.40 -18.46
CA GLU A 254 -13.27 2.80 -19.09
C GLU A 254 -13.29 4.27 -19.46
N LYS A 255 -12.82 5.14 -18.53
CA LYS A 255 -12.73 6.58 -18.79
C LYS A 255 -11.70 6.91 -19.89
N MET A 256 -10.53 6.30 -19.88
CA MET A 256 -9.53 6.47 -20.96
C MET A 256 -10.09 6.06 -22.32
N ARG A 257 -10.84 4.95 -22.39
CA ARG A 257 -11.50 4.52 -23.64
C ARG A 257 -12.59 5.49 -24.08
N ALA A 258 -13.41 5.97 -23.16
CA ALA A 258 -14.45 6.96 -23.45
C ALA A 258 -13.87 8.30 -23.93
N GLU A 259 -12.67 8.65 -23.49
CA GLU A 259 -11.91 9.83 -23.96
C GLU A 259 -11.22 9.57 -25.32
N GLY A 260 -11.30 8.38 -25.88
CA GLY A 260 -10.74 8.03 -27.19
C GLY A 260 -9.24 7.70 -27.17
N LEU A 261 -8.64 7.42 -25.99
CA LEU A 261 -7.24 7.05 -25.93
C LEU A 261 -6.97 5.72 -26.64
N THR A 262 -5.88 5.70 -27.38
CA THR A 262 -5.38 4.47 -28.04
C THR A 262 -4.81 3.48 -27.01
N ALA A 263 -4.68 2.22 -27.41
CA ALA A 263 -4.08 1.20 -26.56
C ALA A 263 -2.66 1.56 -26.11
N GLU A 264 -1.88 2.22 -26.95
CA GLU A 264 -0.51 2.66 -26.63
C GLU A 264 -0.50 3.82 -25.62
N GLU A 265 -1.43 4.75 -25.70
CA GLU A 265 -1.58 5.83 -24.72
C GLU A 265 -2.03 5.28 -23.36
N ILE A 266 -2.94 4.30 -23.36
CA ILE A 266 -3.36 3.61 -22.14
C ILE A 266 -2.18 2.91 -21.47
N LYS A 267 -1.34 2.18 -22.22
CA LYS A 267 -0.14 1.51 -21.69
C LYS A 267 0.87 2.48 -21.05
N ARG A 268 0.92 3.72 -21.51
CA ARG A 268 1.79 4.78 -20.95
C ARG A 268 1.21 5.44 -19.70
N SER A 269 -0.05 5.23 -19.39
CA SER A 269 -0.71 5.85 -18.24
C SER A 269 -0.17 5.31 -16.90
N SER A 270 -0.27 6.13 -15.86
CA SER A 270 0.10 5.72 -14.49
C SER A 270 -0.79 4.60 -13.95
N ALA A 271 -2.06 4.57 -14.37
CA ALA A 271 -3.01 3.54 -13.97
C ALA A 271 -2.61 2.15 -14.51
N TYR A 272 -2.10 2.09 -15.76
CA TYR A 272 -1.70 0.84 -16.39
C TYR A 272 -0.60 0.11 -15.61
N ARG A 273 0.32 0.82 -14.98
CA ARG A 273 1.42 0.23 -14.20
C ARG A 273 0.94 -0.59 -13.00
N GLY A 274 -0.26 -0.33 -12.51
CA GLY A 274 -0.88 -1.08 -11.43
C GLY A 274 -1.75 -2.25 -11.90
N PHE A 275 -1.93 -2.44 -13.21
CA PHE A 275 -2.80 -3.49 -13.72
C PHE A 275 -2.28 -4.88 -13.30
N GLY A 276 -3.19 -5.68 -12.77
CA GLY A 276 -2.91 -7.01 -12.29
C GLY A 276 -2.36 -7.09 -10.86
N ILE A 277 -1.80 -6.03 -10.27
CA ILE A 277 -1.32 -6.06 -8.88
C ILE A 277 -2.54 -6.09 -7.94
N ARG A 278 -2.58 -7.06 -7.03
CA ARG A 278 -3.62 -7.24 -6.00
C ARG A 278 -3.07 -8.08 -4.85
N ASP A 279 -3.86 -8.29 -3.83
CA ASP A 279 -3.50 -9.14 -2.69
C ASP A 279 -3.04 -10.53 -3.18
N GLY A 280 -1.85 -10.94 -2.76
CA GLY A 280 -1.23 -12.19 -3.18
C GLY A 280 -0.68 -12.23 -4.62
N HIS A 281 -0.87 -11.18 -5.42
CA HIS A 281 -0.33 -11.10 -6.78
C HIS A 281 0.42 -9.78 -6.98
N GLY A 282 1.74 -9.85 -6.87
CA GLY A 282 2.63 -8.69 -6.83
C GLY A 282 2.84 -8.13 -5.42
N ILE A 283 2.18 -8.69 -4.41
CA ILE A 283 2.28 -8.30 -3.00
C ILE A 283 2.40 -9.56 -2.15
N VAL A 284 3.23 -9.49 -1.11
CA VAL A 284 3.29 -10.45 -0.01
C VAL A 284 3.55 -9.70 1.30
N PHE A 285 2.99 -10.20 2.39
CA PHE A 285 3.10 -9.62 3.70
C PHE A 285 3.66 -10.65 4.70
N VAL A 286 4.54 -10.18 5.59
CA VAL A 286 5.07 -10.97 6.71
C VAL A 286 4.75 -10.23 8.00
N SER A 287 4.11 -10.93 8.94
CA SER A 287 3.76 -10.37 10.24
C SER A 287 4.99 -10.25 11.17
N HIS A 288 4.82 -9.56 12.29
CA HIS A 288 5.85 -9.44 13.32
C HIS A 288 6.23 -10.80 13.96
N THR A 289 5.34 -11.79 13.90
CA THR A 289 5.58 -13.16 14.36
C THR A 289 6.03 -14.12 13.24
N GLY A 290 6.27 -13.59 12.03
CA GLY A 290 6.77 -14.34 10.89
C GLY A 290 5.70 -15.01 10.03
N GLU A 291 4.41 -14.79 10.30
CA GLU A 291 3.32 -15.34 9.49
C GLU A 291 3.34 -14.72 8.08
N ILE A 292 3.22 -15.57 7.07
CA ILE A 292 3.17 -15.16 5.65
C ILE A 292 1.72 -15.06 5.22
N CYS A 293 1.31 -13.88 4.76
CA CYS A 293 -0.03 -13.61 4.24
C CYS A 293 0.04 -12.99 2.83
N PRO A 294 -1.02 -13.12 2.01
CA PRO A 294 -1.05 -12.54 0.67
C PRO A 294 -0.98 -11.00 0.68
N ALA A 295 -1.54 -10.35 1.69
CA ALA A 295 -1.46 -8.91 1.91
C ALA A 295 -1.72 -8.59 3.39
N GLY A 296 -1.35 -7.38 3.80
CA GLY A 296 -1.56 -6.95 5.18
C GLY A 296 -3.04 -6.79 5.57
N PHE A 297 -3.92 -6.58 4.62
CA PHE A 297 -5.37 -6.50 4.83
C PHE A 297 -6.11 -7.82 4.59
N LEU A 298 -5.41 -8.84 4.12
CA LEU A 298 -5.92 -10.21 3.93
C LEU A 298 -5.22 -11.14 4.93
N PRO A 299 -5.78 -11.31 6.15
CA PRO A 299 -5.15 -12.08 7.23
C PRO A 299 -5.33 -13.60 7.03
N LEU A 300 -5.05 -14.07 5.83
CA LEU A 300 -5.00 -15.48 5.46
C LEU A 300 -3.56 -15.97 5.67
N VAL A 301 -3.32 -16.65 6.78
CA VAL A 301 -2.00 -17.21 7.08
C VAL A 301 -1.76 -18.44 6.22
N VAL A 302 -0.74 -18.39 5.37
CA VAL A 302 -0.38 -19.48 4.43
C VAL A 302 0.97 -20.14 4.73
N GLY A 303 1.68 -19.66 5.74
CA GLY A 303 2.96 -20.18 6.20
C GLY A 303 3.59 -19.29 7.26
N ASN A 304 4.78 -19.68 7.73
CA ASN A 304 5.55 -18.88 8.69
C ASN A 304 7.04 -18.97 8.34
N ILE A 305 7.74 -17.84 8.27
CA ILE A 305 9.16 -17.76 7.87
C ILE A 305 10.10 -18.50 8.81
N ARG A 306 9.67 -18.88 10.02
CA ARG A 306 10.43 -19.73 10.93
C ARG A 306 10.48 -21.19 10.47
N GLN A 307 9.55 -21.62 9.61
CA GLN A 307 9.39 -23.00 9.17
C GLN A 307 9.43 -23.13 7.65
N ASP A 308 9.02 -22.07 6.93
CA ASP A 308 8.79 -22.07 5.51
C ASP A 308 9.72 -21.07 4.80
N ARG A 309 10.02 -21.33 3.54
CA ARG A 309 10.73 -20.39 2.70
C ARG A 309 9.72 -19.47 2.01
N LEU A 310 9.90 -18.16 2.17
CA LEU A 310 9.01 -17.15 1.59
C LEU A 310 8.76 -17.34 0.10
N VAL A 311 9.85 -17.62 -0.66
CA VAL A 311 9.79 -17.79 -2.12
C VAL A 311 8.97 -19.02 -2.50
N ASP A 312 9.11 -20.12 -1.75
CA ASP A 312 8.38 -21.35 -2.00
C ASP A 312 6.88 -21.18 -1.68
N ILE A 313 6.55 -20.53 -0.57
CA ILE A 313 5.16 -20.21 -0.22
C ILE A 313 4.54 -19.31 -1.30
N TYR A 314 5.22 -18.23 -1.70
CA TYR A 314 4.69 -17.30 -2.68
C TYR A 314 4.44 -17.96 -4.05
N ARG A 315 5.34 -18.82 -4.50
CA ARG A 315 5.25 -19.45 -5.83
C ARG A 315 4.40 -20.71 -5.86
N ASN A 316 4.38 -21.47 -4.76
CA ASN A 316 3.95 -22.87 -4.79
C ASN A 316 2.73 -23.18 -3.90
N SER A 317 2.42 -22.39 -2.87
CA SER A 317 1.25 -22.64 -2.03
C SER A 317 -0.05 -22.61 -2.87
N GLN A 318 -1.05 -23.39 -2.48
CA GLN A 318 -2.32 -23.44 -3.19
C GLN A 318 -3.05 -22.09 -3.14
N ASP A 319 -3.00 -21.41 -2.00
CA ASP A 319 -3.64 -20.11 -1.82
C ASP A 319 -3.05 -19.04 -2.72
N PHE A 320 -1.71 -18.93 -2.78
CA PHE A 320 -1.06 -17.97 -3.69
C PHE A 320 -1.32 -18.32 -5.16
N LYS A 321 -1.27 -19.60 -5.55
CA LYS A 321 -1.59 -20.03 -6.92
C LYS A 321 -3.01 -19.65 -7.31
N ALA A 322 -3.96 -19.84 -6.41
CA ALA A 322 -5.35 -19.45 -6.65
C ALA A 322 -5.51 -17.92 -6.80
N LEU A 323 -4.76 -17.13 -5.99
CA LEU A 323 -4.76 -15.66 -6.10
C LEU A 323 -3.99 -15.15 -7.32
N HIS A 324 -3.00 -15.90 -7.81
CA HIS A 324 -2.24 -15.55 -9.01
C HIS A 324 -3.08 -15.66 -10.28
N ASP A 325 -3.95 -16.65 -10.36
CA ASP A 325 -4.75 -16.92 -11.55
C ASP A 325 -6.20 -16.44 -11.38
N PRO A 326 -6.59 -15.36 -12.07
CA PRO A 326 -7.96 -14.83 -12.00
C PRO A 326 -9.04 -15.80 -12.50
N SER A 327 -8.68 -16.90 -13.16
CA SER A 327 -9.65 -17.93 -13.58
C SER A 327 -10.26 -18.70 -12.41
N HIS A 328 -9.61 -18.65 -11.23
CA HIS A 328 -10.12 -19.21 -9.99
C HIS A 328 -11.11 -18.30 -9.26
N PHE A 329 -11.25 -17.04 -9.69
CA PHE A 329 -12.18 -16.14 -9.03
C PHE A 329 -13.63 -16.54 -9.31
N GLU A 330 -14.47 -16.30 -8.32
CA GLU A 330 -15.86 -16.73 -8.31
C GLU A 330 -16.83 -15.56 -8.56
N GLY A 331 -18.07 -15.91 -8.96
CA GLY A 331 -19.16 -14.97 -9.17
C GLY A 331 -18.80 -13.84 -10.13
N ARG A 332 -19.27 -12.62 -9.86
CA ARG A 332 -19.07 -11.47 -10.76
C ARG A 332 -17.60 -11.19 -11.07
N CYS A 333 -16.68 -11.38 -10.12
CA CYS A 333 -15.25 -11.17 -10.36
C CYS A 333 -14.67 -12.20 -11.34
N GLY A 334 -15.09 -13.48 -11.26
CA GLY A 334 -14.66 -14.53 -12.17
C GLY A 334 -15.19 -14.37 -13.59
N GLU A 335 -16.43 -13.91 -13.72
CA GLU A 335 -17.10 -13.68 -15.01
C GLU A 335 -16.67 -12.36 -15.69
N CYS A 336 -16.04 -11.45 -14.91
CA CYS A 336 -15.76 -10.10 -15.35
C CYS A 336 -14.67 -10.04 -16.42
N GLN A 337 -14.92 -9.29 -17.50
CA GLN A 337 -13.94 -9.03 -18.56
C GLN A 337 -12.70 -8.26 -18.09
N TYR A 338 -12.74 -7.69 -16.89
CA TYR A 338 -11.63 -6.95 -16.26
C TYR A 338 -10.88 -7.76 -15.19
N HIS A 339 -11.19 -9.05 -15.00
CA HIS A 339 -10.63 -9.87 -13.92
C HIS A 339 -9.09 -9.84 -13.89
N ALA A 340 -8.43 -9.87 -15.05
CA ALA A 340 -6.97 -9.89 -15.13
C ALA A 340 -6.33 -8.56 -14.70
N ILE A 341 -6.95 -7.42 -15.00
CA ILE A 341 -6.41 -6.08 -14.69
C ILE A 341 -6.85 -5.54 -13.33
N CYS A 342 -8.03 -5.93 -12.89
CA CYS A 342 -8.68 -5.52 -11.65
C CYS A 342 -8.66 -6.66 -10.63
N GLY A 343 -9.49 -7.67 -10.83
CA GLY A 343 -9.64 -8.83 -9.96
C GLY A 343 -10.35 -8.57 -8.64
N GLY A 344 -10.79 -7.34 -8.34
CA GLY A 344 -11.39 -6.95 -7.06
C GLY A 344 -10.43 -7.00 -5.87
N SER A 345 -10.78 -6.39 -4.73
CA SER A 345 -10.03 -6.55 -3.48
C SER A 345 -10.27 -7.94 -2.91
N ARG A 346 -9.22 -8.73 -2.82
CA ARG A 346 -9.30 -10.09 -2.24
C ARG A 346 -9.46 -10.02 -0.73
N ALA A 347 -8.90 -8.97 -0.12
CA ALA A 347 -9.09 -8.68 1.30
C ALA A 347 -10.57 -8.39 1.63
N ARG A 348 -11.25 -7.58 0.82
CA ARG A 348 -12.68 -7.27 1.05
C ARG A 348 -13.58 -8.47 0.72
N ALA A 349 -13.25 -9.23 -0.33
CA ALA A 349 -13.95 -10.49 -0.62
C ALA A 349 -13.86 -11.45 0.56
N PHE A 350 -12.66 -11.62 1.13
CA PHE A 350 -12.42 -12.47 2.30
C PHE A 350 -13.14 -11.95 3.56
N GLU A 351 -13.07 -10.66 3.81
CA GLU A 351 -13.75 -10.03 4.97
C GLU A 351 -15.26 -10.29 4.94
N ALA A 352 -15.87 -10.13 3.76
CA ALA A 352 -17.31 -10.28 3.59
C ALA A 352 -17.80 -11.73 3.57
N THR A 353 -16.96 -12.70 3.15
CA THR A 353 -17.43 -14.07 2.83
C THR A 353 -16.59 -15.18 3.45
N GLY A 354 -15.41 -14.87 3.98
CA GLY A 354 -14.41 -15.89 4.39
C GLY A 354 -13.66 -16.53 3.21
N ASN A 355 -13.99 -16.17 1.96
CA ASN A 355 -13.37 -16.72 0.75
C ASN A 355 -12.66 -15.58 -0.04
N PRO A 356 -11.31 -15.60 -0.17
CA PRO A 356 -10.58 -14.58 -0.91
C PRO A 356 -10.82 -14.64 -2.42
N LEU A 357 -11.42 -15.70 -2.94
CA LEU A 357 -11.73 -15.87 -4.36
C LEU A 357 -13.13 -15.37 -4.73
N ALA A 358 -13.98 -15.08 -3.75
CA ALA A 358 -15.34 -14.57 -3.96
C ALA A 358 -15.36 -13.19 -4.66
N SER A 359 -16.53 -12.74 -5.06
CA SER A 359 -16.72 -11.40 -5.63
C SER A 359 -16.41 -10.30 -4.61
N ASP A 360 -15.73 -9.24 -5.05
CA ASP A 360 -15.59 -8.02 -4.25
C ASP A 360 -16.94 -7.30 -4.15
N PRO A 361 -17.56 -7.19 -2.95
CA PRO A 361 -18.87 -6.58 -2.79
C PRO A 361 -18.88 -5.07 -3.05
N PHE A 362 -17.72 -4.43 -3.07
CA PHE A 362 -17.57 -2.99 -3.30
C PHE A 362 -17.67 -2.60 -4.79
N CYS A 363 -17.74 -3.57 -5.70
CA CYS A 363 -17.79 -3.31 -7.13
C CYS A 363 -19.21 -3.10 -7.62
N THR A 364 -19.50 -1.95 -8.27
CA THR A 364 -20.79 -1.63 -8.90
C THR A 364 -20.92 -2.22 -10.31
N HIS A 365 -19.82 -2.70 -10.91
CA HIS A 365 -19.80 -3.16 -12.29
C HIS A 365 -20.52 -4.48 -12.45
N GLU A 366 -21.49 -4.52 -13.39
CA GLU A 366 -22.12 -5.75 -13.84
C GLU A 366 -21.37 -6.30 -15.06
N PRO A 367 -20.81 -7.52 -14.95
CA PRO A 367 -20.12 -8.14 -16.07
C PRO A 367 -21.05 -8.32 -17.28
N ARG A 368 -20.53 -8.06 -18.48
CA ARG A 368 -21.24 -8.48 -19.68
C ARG A 368 -21.17 -10.01 -19.75
N LEU A 369 -22.31 -10.65 -19.70
CA LEU A 369 -22.38 -12.10 -19.91
C LEU A 369 -21.61 -12.44 -21.20
N ARG A 370 -20.65 -13.35 -21.11
CA ARG A 370 -19.99 -13.88 -22.29
C ARG A 370 -21.07 -14.61 -23.10
N ALA A 371 -21.40 -14.08 -24.30
CA ALA A 371 -22.27 -14.73 -25.22
C ALA A 371 -21.66 -16.03 -25.75
#